data_63dfab2d52267d54e43f30425d7499e5
#
_entry.id   63dfab2d52267d54e43f30425d7499e5
#
_cell.length_a   1.000
_cell.length_b   1.000
_cell.length_c   1.000
_cell.angle_alpha   90.00
_cell.angle_beta   90.00
_cell.angle_gamma   90.00
#
_symmetry.space_group_name_H-M   'P 1'
#
loop_
_entity.id
_entity.type
_entity.pdbx_description
1 polymer ?
#
loop_
_entity_poly.entity_id
_entity_poly.type
_entity_poly.pdbx_seq_one_letter_code
_entity_poly.pdbx_strand_id
1 'polypeptide(L)'
;LLCCLLLPAAGILARDIGPDEARQVLARPPAGLVVLDIRTPEEFRDGHLPGARNLDFFAPDFRQQLEALARKGVPILLYCRSGNRSGQAMRLLRQWGRDDVLHLADGFRSWRAAGLPEE
;
A
#
# COMPACT_ATOMS: atom_id res chain seq x y z
N LEU A 1 39.99 11.97 6.73
CA LEU A 1 38.88 12.34 5.86
C LEU A 1 37.78 11.36 6.07
N LEU A 2 36.91 11.67 6.97
CA LEU A 2 35.65 11.00 7.10
C LEU A 2 34.82 11.31 5.87
N CYS A 3 34.81 10.39 4.93
CA CYS A 3 33.65 10.22 4.12
C CYS A 3 32.49 9.96 5.09
N CYS A 4 31.74 10.97 5.43
CA CYS A 4 30.40 10.75 5.85
C CYS A 4 29.72 10.01 4.72
N LEU A 5 29.74 8.71 4.77
CA LEU A 5 28.75 7.91 4.14
C LEU A 5 27.44 8.35 4.83
N LEU A 6 26.84 9.35 4.26
CA LEU A 6 25.44 9.58 4.44
C LEU A 6 24.76 8.33 3.88
N LEU A 7 24.69 7.32 4.73
CA LEU A 7 23.69 6.31 4.53
C LEU A 7 22.40 7.06 4.40
N PRO A 8 21.73 7.00 3.22
CA PRO A 8 20.40 7.56 3.14
C PRO A 8 19.67 7.01 4.35
N ALA A 9 19.04 7.88 5.12
CA ALA A 9 18.09 7.44 6.11
C ALA A 9 17.35 6.27 5.49
N ALA A 10 17.33 5.11 6.19
CA ALA A 10 16.75 3.91 5.64
C ALA A 10 15.31 4.19 5.25
N GLY A 11 15.12 4.81 4.08
CA GLY A 11 13.82 5.03 3.47
C GLY A 11 13.25 3.66 3.13
N ILE A 12 11.97 3.50 3.40
CA ILE A 12 11.23 2.34 2.95
C ILE A 12 11.29 2.36 1.43
N LEU A 13 11.94 1.36 0.83
CA LEU A 13 11.92 1.21 -0.62
C LEU A 13 10.62 0.53 -1.02
N ALA A 14 10.08 0.91 -2.19
CA ALA A 14 8.95 0.23 -2.78
C ALA A 14 9.29 -1.25 -2.94
N ARG A 15 8.49 -2.12 -2.36
CA ARG A 15 8.69 -3.55 -2.45
C ARG A 15 7.40 -4.32 -2.24
N ASP A 16 7.39 -5.51 -2.78
CA ASP A 16 6.34 -6.47 -2.52
C ASP A 16 6.55 -7.10 -1.15
N ILE A 17 5.48 -7.19 -0.38
CA ILE A 17 5.47 -7.81 0.93
C ILE A 17 4.38 -8.87 1.00
N GLY A 18 4.58 -9.85 1.87
CA GLY A 18 3.56 -10.85 2.17
C GLY A 18 2.68 -10.45 3.35
N PRO A 19 1.68 -11.27 3.67
CA PRO A 19 0.74 -10.96 4.75
C PRO A 19 1.40 -10.85 6.13
N ASP A 20 2.43 -11.66 6.43
CA ASP A 20 3.13 -11.59 7.72
C ASP A 20 3.84 -10.25 7.91
N GLU A 21 4.51 -9.77 6.88
CA GLU A 21 5.18 -8.48 6.94
C GLU A 21 4.17 -7.34 6.99
N ALA A 22 3.08 -7.43 6.23
CA ALA A 22 2.01 -6.45 6.29
C ALA A 22 1.43 -6.36 7.70
N ARG A 23 1.23 -7.49 8.35
CA ARG A 23 0.78 -7.55 9.75
C ARG A 23 1.75 -6.82 10.68
N GLN A 24 3.04 -7.04 10.51
CA GLN A 24 4.07 -6.35 11.31
C GLN A 24 4.03 -4.84 11.11
N VAL A 25 3.85 -4.39 9.87
CA VAL A 25 3.71 -2.96 9.56
C VAL A 25 2.49 -2.37 10.24
N LEU A 26 1.35 -3.08 10.20
CA LEU A 26 0.12 -2.61 10.84
C LEU A 26 0.22 -2.59 12.38
N ALA A 27 1.04 -3.48 12.97
CA ALA A 27 1.25 -3.50 14.43
C ALA A 27 2.08 -2.31 14.91
N ARG A 28 2.99 -1.81 14.08
CA ARG A 28 3.85 -0.65 14.38
C ARG A 28 3.94 0.24 13.14
N PRO A 29 2.85 0.91 12.78
CA PRO A 29 2.81 1.66 11.54
C PRO A 29 3.72 2.88 11.59
N PRO A 30 4.40 3.21 10.48
CA PRO A 30 5.06 4.49 10.38
C PRO A 30 4.04 5.62 10.51
N ALA A 31 4.48 6.76 11.02
CA ALA A 31 3.60 7.91 11.23
C ALA A 31 2.91 8.30 9.91
N GLY A 32 1.59 8.44 9.97
CA GLY A 32 0.79 8.85 8.82
C GLY A 32 0.52 7.76 7.80
N LEU A 33 0.81 6.50 8.11
CA LEU A 33 0.56 5.40 7.17
C LEU A 33 -0.88 5.39 6.68
N VAL A 34 -1.04 5.32 5.37
CA VAL A 34 -2.31 5.08 4.71
C VAL A 34 -2.33 3.64 4.21
N VAL A 35 -3.26 2.84 4.70
CA VAL A 35 -3.53 1.50 4.19
C VAL A 35 -4.60 1.65 3.11
N LEU A 36 -4.22 1.43 1.86
CA LEU A 36 -5.07 1.76 0.71
C LEU A 36 -5.55 0.50 0.01
N ASP A 37 -6.84 0.25 0.14
CA ASP A 37 -7.56 -0.83 -0.54
C ASP A 37 -8.15 -0.28 -1.83
N ILE A 38 -7.66 -0.76 -2.98
CA ILE A 38 -8.14 -0.27 -4.27
C ILE A 38 -9.11 -1.23 -4.95
N ARG A 39 -9.76 -2.09 -4.15
CA ARG A 39 -10.84 -2.94 -4.64
C ARG A 39 -12.13 -2.13 -4.81
N THR A 40 -13.17 -2.80 -5.26
CA THR A 40 -14.49 -2.17 -5.33
C THR A 40 -15.07 -1.93 -3.92
N PRO A 41 -16.03 -0.99 -3.78
CA PRO A 41 -16.70 -0.78 -2.50
C PRO A 41 -17.36 -2.05 -1.94
N GLU A 42 -17.91 -2.90 -2.80
CA GLU A 42 -18.52 -4.17 -2.39
C GLU A 42 -17.49 -5.12 -1.80
N GLU A 43 -16.34 -5.27 -2.47
CA GLU A 43 -15.24 -6.08 -1.95
C GLU A 43 -14.77 -5.56 -0.59
N PHE A 44 -14.63 -4.26 -0.48
CA PHE A 44 -14.19 -3.60 0.77
C PHE A 44 -15.15 -3.87 1.93
N ARG A 45 -16.45 -3.75 1.69
CA ARG A 45 -17.46 -4.00 2.71
C ARG A 45 -17.50 -5.45 3.18
N ASP A 46 -17.10 -6.38 2.32
CA ASP A 46 -17.04 -7.81 2.66
C ASP A 46 -15.85 -8.18 3.55
N GLY A 47 -15.00 -7.22 3.85
CA GLY A 47 -13.82 -7.39 4.69
C GLY A 47 -12.62 -6.69 4.09
N HIS A 48 -11.79 -6.12 4.94
CA HIS A 48 -10.57 -5.40 4.53
C HIS A 48 -9.55 -5.42 5.66
N LEU A 49 -8.32 -5.03 5.34
CA LEU A 49 -7.26 -4.91 6.34
C LEU A 49 -7.64 -3.87 7.40
N PRO A 50 -7.28 -4.10 8.67
CA PRO A 50 -7.53 -3.12 9.72
C PRO A 50 -7.00 -1.74 9.37
N GLY A 51 -7.85 -0.72 9.54
CA GLY A 51 -7.49 0.67 9.26
C GLY A 51 -7.47 1.05 7.78
N ALA A 52 -7.79 0.13 6.88
CA ALA A 52 -7.80 0.42 5.45
C ALA A 52 -8.91 1.41 5.09
N ARG A 53 -8.61 2.23 4.11
CA ARG A 53 -9.61 3.05 3.43
C ARG A 53 -9.69 2.63 1.96
N ASN A 54 -10.86 2.82 1.37
CA ASN A 54 -11.14 2.36 0.02
C ASN A 54 -11.00 3.48 -1.00
N LEU A 55 -10.32 3.18 -2.08
CA LEU A 55 -10.28 3.98 -3.29
C LEU A 55 -10.54 3.05 -4.46
N ASP A 56 -11.73 3.11 -5.04
CA ASP A 56 -12.15 2.20 -6.10
C ASP A 56 -11.31 2.39 -7.36
N PHE A 57 -10.56 1.35 -7.74
CA PHE A 57 -9.73 1.36 -8.95
C PHE A 57 -10.53 1.69 -10.21
N PHE A 58 -11.81 1.36 -10.24
CA PHE A 58 -12.68 1.60 -11.39
C PHE A 58 -13.40 2.95 -11.34
N ALA A 59 -13.20 3.73 -10.29
CA ALA A 59 -13.79 5.06 -10.24
C ALA A 59 -13.20 5.96 -11.33
N PRO A 60 -14.02 6.81 -11.98
CA PRO A 60 -13.53 7.68 -13.06
C PRO A 60 -12.38 8.61 -12.65
N ASP A 61 -12.31 8.98 -11.38
CA ASP A 61 -11.30 9.86 -10.83
C ASP A 61 -10.22 9.13 -10.02
N PHE A 62 -10.12 7.81 -10.16
CA PHE A 62 -9.15 7.00 -9.42
C PHE A 62 -7.74 7.56 -9.53
N ARG A 63 -7.30 7.81 -10.76
CA ARG A 63 -5.94 8.29 -11.01
C ARG A 63 -5.66 9.63 -10.32
N GLN A 64 -6.61 10.55 -10.39
CA GLN A 64 -6.49 11.86 -9.75
C GLN A 64 -6.40 11.75 -8.22
N GLN A 65 -7.23 10.91 -7.63
CA GLN A 65 -7.22 10.69 -6.19
C GLN A 65 -5.94 10.00 -5.72
N LEU A 66 -5.46 9.01 -6.48
CA LEU A 66 -4.21 8.33 -6.17
C LEU A 66 -3.02 9.30 -6.26
N GLU A 67 -2.98 10.14 -7.30
CA GLU A 67 -1.93 11.14 -7.47
C GLU A 67 -1.94 12.17 -6.33
N ALA A 68 -3.10 12.62 -5.93
CA ALA A 68 -3.24 13.55 -4.80
C ALA A 68 -2.68 12.94 -3.51
N LEU A 69 -2.96 11.66 -3.28
CA LEU A 69 -2.42 10.94 -2.12
C LEU A 69 -0.89 10.80 -2.23
N ALA A 70 -0.39 10.46 -3.42
CA ALA A 70 1.03 10.33 -3.67
C ALA A 70 1.78 11.62 -3.35
N ARG A 71 1.21 12.77 -3.70
CA ARG A 71 1.81 14.09 -3.47
C ARG A 71 1.89 14.50 -2.00
N LYS A 72 1.08 13.89 -1.14
CA LYS A 72 1.12 14.16 0.31
C LYS A 72 2.38 13.61 0.96
N GLY A 73 3.10 12.72 0.30
CA GLY A 73 4.34 12.15 0.83
C GLY A 73 4.15 11.23 2.03
N VAL A 74 2.92 10.80 2.31
CA VAL A 74 2.64 9.86 3.40
C VAL A 74 3.05 8.44 3.02
N PRO A 75 3.46 7.61 3.98
CA PRO A 75 3.71 6.20 3.69
C PRO A 75 2.41 5.49 3.30
N ILE A 76 2.51 4.58 2.34
CA ILE A 76 1.36 3.86 1.79
C ILE A 76 1.64 2.37 1.82
N LEU A 77 0.66 1.61 2.31
CA LEU A 77 0.57 0.17 2.10
C LEU A 77 -0.62 -0.07 1.18
N LEU A 78 -0.35 -0.60 -0.01
CA LEU A 78 -1.32 -0.72 -1.10
C LEU A 78 -1.66 -2.17 -1.35
N TYR A 79 -2.93 -2.47 -1.58
CA TYR A 79 -3.34 -3.81 -2.00
C TYR A 79 -4.64 -3.79 -2.80
N CYS A 80 -4.86 -4.86 -3.55
CA CYS A 80 -6.14 -5.20 -4.12
C CYS A 80 -6.50 -6.65 -3.73
N ARG A 81 -7.23 -7.37 -4.56
CA ARG A 81 -7.60 -8.75 -4.24
C ARG A 81 -6.44 -9.73 -4.44
N SER A 82 -5.76 -9.65 -5.60
CA SER A 82 -4.75 -10.63 -6.03
C SER A 82 -3.46 -10.03 -6.56
N GLY A 83 -3.35 -8.70 -6.59
CA GLY A 83 -2.16 -7.98 -7.04
C GLY A 83 -2.23 -7.39 -8.45
N ASN A 84 -3.23 -7.72 -9.25
CA ASN A 84 -3.32 -7.23 -10.63
C ASN A 84 -3.59 -5.71 -10.69
N ARG A 85 -4.69 -5.26 -10.10
CA ARG A 85 -5.05 -3.83 -10.05
C ARG A 85 -3.99 -3.03 -9.31
N SER A 86 -3.54 -3.55 -8.17
CA SER A 86 -2.52 -2.86 -7.37
C SER A 86 -1.16 -2.82 -8.06
N GLY A 87 -0.81 -3.84 -8.84
CA GLY A 87 0.42 -3.80 -9.65
C GLY A 87 0.39 -2.66 -10.66
N GLN A 88 -0.77 -2.39 -11.26
CA GLN A 88 -0.93 -1.25 -12.17
C GLN A 88 -0.81 0.07 -11.42
N ALA A 89 -1.42 0.17 -10.25
CA ALA A 89 -1.31 1.37 -9.40
C ALA A 89 0.14 1.60 -8.94
N MET A 90 0.89 0.55 -8.64
CA MET A 90 2.31 0.66 -8.30
C MET A 90 3.12 1.29 -9.44
N ARG A 91 2.81 0.95 -10.69
CA ARG A 91 3.49 1.56 -11.84
C ARG A 91 3.22 3.06 -11.93
N LEU A 92 1.99 3.49 -11.68
CA LEU A 92 1.64 4.91 -11.65
C LEU A 92 2.40 5.62 -10.53
N LEU A 93 2.43 5.04 -9.34
CA LEU A 93 3.12 5.64 -8.19
C LEU A 93 4.62 5.83 -8.47
N ARG A 94 5.27 4.84 -9.11
CA ARG A 94 6.67 4.99 -9.52
C ARG A 94 6.86 6.12 -10.54
N GLN A 95 5.96 6.24 -11.51
CA GLN A 95 6.01 7.33 -12.49
C GLN A 95 5.92 8.70 -11.81
N TRP A 96 5.24 8.79 -10.69
CA TRP A 96 5.12 10.03 -9.90
C TRP A 96 6.22 10.18 -8.85
N GLY A 97 7.27 9.35 -8.92
CA GLY A 97 8.41 9.45 -8.02
C GLY A 97 8.22 8.81 -6.66
N ARG A 98 7.19 7.99 -6.47
CA ARG A 98 6.95 7.29 -5.18
C ARG A 98 7.58 5.90 -5.23
N ASP A 99 8.79 5.79 -4.70
CA ASP A 99 9.58 4.57 -4.65
C ASP A 99 9.55 3.91 -3.26
N ASP A 100 8.61 4.29 -2.43
CA ASP A 100 8.57 3.93 -1.01
C ASP A 100 7.25 3.24 -0.61
N VAL A 101 6.44 2.84 -1.58
CA VAL A 101 5.14 2.20 -1.33
C VAL A 101 5.32 0.72 -1.06
N LEU A 102 4.73 0.24 0.03
CA LEU A 102 4.67 -1.19 0.33
C LEU A 102 3.48 -1.81 -0.40
N HIS A 103 3.72 -2.89 -1.11
CA HIS A 103 2.71 -3.55 -1.92
C HIS A 103 2.44 -4.95 -1.36
N LEU A 104 1.25 -5.15 -0.80
CA LEU A 104 0.80 -6.50 -0.45
C LEU A 104 0.45 -7.23 -1.75
N ALA A 105 1.48 -7.83 -2.37
CA ALA A 105 1.45 -8.23 -3.78
C ALA A 105 0.47 -9.35 -4.07
N ASP A 106 0.26 -10.28 -3.13
CA ASP A 106 -0.72 -11.36 -3.29
C ASP A 106 -2.12 -10.96 -2.80
N GLY A 107 -2.25 -9.73 -2.35
CA GLY A 107 -3.51 -9.08 -2.07
C GLY A 107 -4.27 -9.59 -0.85
N PHE A 108 -5.50 -9.13 -0.76
CA PHE A 108 -6.40 -9.49 0.33
C PHE A 108 -6.64 -11.01 0.42
N ARG A 109 -6.59 -11.68 -0.71
CA ARG A 109 -6.69 -13.13 -0.77
C ARG A 109 -5.64 -13.81 0.12
N SER A 110 -4.40 -13.35 0.09
CA SER A 110 -3.32 -13.91 0.92
C SER A 110 -3.51 -13.58 2.40
N TRP A 111 -3.98 -12.38 2.70
CA TRP A 111 -4.29 -11.95 4.06
C TRP A 111 -5.37 -12.84 4.70
N ARG A 112 -6.47 -13.05 3.96
CA ARG A 112 -7.57 -13.89 4.41
C ARG A 112 -7.15 -15.35 4.56
N ALA A 113 -6.37 -15.88 3.61
CA ALA A 113 -5.86 -17.26 3.68
C ALA A 113 -4.95 -17.48 4.89
N ALA A 114 -4.25 -16.46 5.34
CA ALA A 114 -3.40 -16.52 6.54
C ALA A 114 -4.22 -16.40 7.84
N GLY A 115 -5.54 -16.21 7.76
CA GLY A 115 -6.41 -16.12 8.93
C GLY A 115 -6.20 -14.85 9.75
N LEU A 116 -5.72 -13.77 9.15
CA LEU A 116 -5.40 -12.55 9.85
C LEU A 116 -6.65 -11.68 10.08
N PRO A 117 -6.62 -10.76 11.08
CA PRO A 117 -7.79 -9.96 11.42
C PRO A 117 -8.28 -9.09 10.26
N GLU A 118 -9.61 -9.01 10.12
CA GLU A 118 -10.30 -8.16 9.14
C GLU A 118 -11.22 -7.17 9.85
N GLU A 119 -11.43 -6.06 9.19
CA GLU A 119 -12.47 -5.09 9.57
C GLU A 119 -13.61 -5.03 8.56
#